data_ae47a66dde1944bbb55397661944e6a8
#
_entry.id   ae47a66dde1944bbb55397661944e6a8
#
_cell.length_a   1.000
_cell.length_b   1.000
_cell.length_c   1.000
_cell.angle_alpha   90.00
_cell.angle_beta   90.00
_cell.angle_gamma   90.00
#
_symmetry.space_group_name_H-M   'P 1'
#
loop_
_entity.id
_entity.type
_entity.pdbx_description
1 polymer ?
#
loop_
_entity_poly.entity_id
_entity_poly.type
_entity_poly.pdbx_seq_one_letter_code
_entity_poly.pdbx_strand_id
1 'polypeptide(L)'
;MKKILFILIIGLVLGCATQTTPAPEIDIDATVETRLAQKLLEEKKPEPTATATPKPEPTATPLFRGTIFVAPETLTESDPTSFESISSKEDDNREMFDRRVDGWINIKPYLFEANFSDNLKIEVQVNPEFGTKEKAKQIALEYLPSIGRIPSYLRKDVETIWLHDGNESYGGGNKNLLIHHGSTEEYVKKGILEETFMHEAVHTSLDEYHVFSKEWIDAQSKDNGFISEYALEFPQREDLAETFPICFGLKYKPSAFNEYVREKIFEIIPNRLEYCDKYFFDGLGY
;
A
#
# COMPACT_ATOMS: atom_id res chain seq x y z
N MET A 1 6.37 82.72 -24.47
CA MET A 1 6.49 82.04 -23.17
C MET A 1 5.07 81.86 -22.60
N LYS A 2 4.46 80.71 -22.86
CA LYS A 2 3.10 80.37 -22.35
C LYS A 2 3.22 79.33 -21.25
N LYS A 3 2.84 79.68 -20.03
CA LYS A 3 2.75 78.80 -18.87
C LYS A 3 1.43 78.04 -18.99
N ILE A 4 1.49 76.70 -19.01
CA ILE A 4 0.32 75.82 -18.96
C ILE A 4 0.19 75.38 -17.53
N LEU A 5 -0.96 75.72 -16.93
CA LEU A 5 -1.38 75.33 -15.58
C LEU A 5 -2.06 73.98 -15.65
N PHE A 6 -1.50 72.95 -14.99
CA PHE A 6 -2.15 71.64 -14.84
C PHE A 6 -3.00 71.65 -13.55
N ILE A 7 -4.29 71.52 -13.73
CA ILE A 7 -5.24 71.32 -12.63
C ILE A 7 -5.31 69.83 -12.33
N LEU A 8 -4.94 69.49 -11.06
CA LEU A 8 -5.03 68.12 -10.56
C LEU A 8 -6.46 67.91 -10.01
N ILE A 9 -7.27 67.10 -10.67
CA ILE A 9 -8.57 66.65 -10.14
C ILE A 9 -8.36 65.40 -9.34
N ILE A 10 -8.50 65.49 -7.99
CA ILE A 10 -8.51 64.36 -7.08
C ILE A 10 -9.93 63.77 -7.07
N GLY A 11 -10.14 62.70 -7.76
CA GLY A 11 -11.37 61.92 -7.69
C GLY A 11 -11.33 60.96 -6.47
N LEU A 12 -12.16 61.22 -5.48
CA LEU A 12 -12.40 60.30 -4.37
C LEU A 12 -13.25 59.13 -4.91
N VAL A 13 -12.65 57.97 -5.12
CA VAL A 13 -13.37 56.71 -5.35
C VAL A 13 -13.60 56.04 -4.01
N LEU A 14 -14.83 56.07 -3.50
CA LEU A 14 -15.26 55.19 -2.43
C LEU A 14 -15.30 53.74 -2.99
N GLY A 15 -14.27 53.00 -2.75
CA GLY A 15 -14.25 51.57 -2.98
C GLY A 15 -14.98 50.82 -1.88
N CYS A 16 -16.14 50.24 -2.19
CA CYS A 16 -16.72 49.20 -1.35
C CYS A 16 -15.72 48.05 -1.28
N ALA A 17 -15.11 47.82 -0.14
CA ALA A 17 -14.36 46.62 0.16
C ALA A 17 -15.34 45.46 0.32
N THR A 18 -15.53 44.67 -0.73
CA THR A 18 -16.08 43.33 -0.60
C THR A 18 -15.06 42.51 0.17
N GLN A 19 -15.38 42.16 1.41
CA GLN A 19 -14.66 41.11 2.16
C GLN A 19 -14.86 39.81 1.40
N THR A 20 -13.85 39.40 0.66
CA THR A 20 -13.72 38.02 0.22
C THR A 20 -13.36 37.21 1.44
N THR A 21 -14.32 36.45 1.95
CA THR A 21 -14.04 35.35 2.87
C THR A 21 -13.01 34.45 2.20
N PRO A 22 -11.88 34.15 2.86
CA PRO A 22 -10.97 33.15 2.30
C PRO A 22 -11.74 31.84 2.14
N ALA A 23 -11.57 31.19 1.01
CA ALA A 23 -12.06 29.84 0.80
C ALA A 23 -11.50 28.95 1.93
N PRO A 24 -12.29 28.00 2.47
CA PRO A 24 -11.77 27.10 3.48
C PRO A 24 -10.52 26.43 2.92
N GLU A 25 -9.44 26.59 3.66
CA GLU A 25 -8.20 25.85 3.42
C GLU A 25 -8.55 24.38 3.49
N ILE A 26 -8.44 23.70 2.37
CA ILE A 26 -8.61 22.24 2.32
C ILE A 26 -7.40 21.70 3.05
N ASP A 27 -7.62 21.14 4.22
CA ASP A 27 -6.61 20.43 4.99
C ASP A 27 -6.15 19.21 4.16
N ILE A 28 -5.00 19.37 3.51
CA ILE A 28 -4.40 18.39 2.60
C ILE A 28 -3.69 17.28 3.38
N ASP A 29 -3.66 17.38 4.72
CA ASP A 29 -2.97 16.47 5.62
C ASP A 29 -3.75 15.16 5.91
N ALA A 30 -4.93 15.02 5.29
CA ALA A 30 -5.63 13.75 5.30
C ALA A 30 -5.08 12.88 4.17
N THR A 31 -4.27 11.88 4.52
CA THR A 31 -3.94 10.80 3.59
C THR A 31 -5.20 10.26 2.92
N VAL A 32 -5.09 9.70 1.72
CA VAL A 32 -6.22 9.10 0.99
C VAL A 32 -6.97 8.10 1.88
N GLU A 33 -6.25 7.42 2.78
CA GLU A 33 -6.77 6.52 3.82
C GLU A 33 -7.72 7.20 4.79
N THR A 34 -7.39 8.43 5.25
CA THR A 34 -8.28 9.20 6.13
C THR A 34 -9.55 9.61 5.41
N ARG A 35 -9.50 9.90 4.11
CA ARG A 35 -10.69 10.24 3.30
C ARG A 35 -11.59 9.04 3.05
N LEU A 36 -11.04 7.85 2.85
CA LEU A 36 -11.81 6.62 2.69
C LEU A 36 -12.50 6.26 4.01
N ALA A 37 -11.78 6.32 5.12
CA ALA A 37 -12.31 6.11 6.46
C ALA A 37 -13.39 7.12 6.83
N GLN A 38 -13.22 8.40 6.49
CA GLN A 38 -14.23 9.44 6.73
C GLN A 38 -15.47 9.25 5.87
N LYS A 39 -15.36 8.89 4.60
CA LYS A 39 -16.51 8.61 3.74
C LYS A 39 -17.35 7.42 4.23
N LEU A 40 -16.70 6.37 4.72
CA LEU A 40 -17.36 5.21 5.31
C LEU A 40 -18.03 5.52 6.66
N LEU A 41 -17.53 6.52 7.40
CA LEU A 41 -18.12 6.99 8.66
C LEU A 41 -19.32 7.93 8.44
N GLU A 42 -19.35 8.72 7.37
CA GLU A 42 -20.45 9.65 7.07
C GLU A 42 -21.71 8.96 6.53
N GLU A 43 -21.56 7.80 5.85
CA GLU A 43 -22.70 7.05 5.31
C GLU A 43 -23.44 6.19 6.34
N LYS A 44 -22.93 6.00 7.54
CA LYS A 44 -23.60 5.27 8.63
C LYS A 44 -23.97 6.20 9.79
N LYS A 45 -25.15 6.82 9.68
CA LYS A 45 -25.78 7.40 10.87
C LYS A 45 -26.19 6.24 11.81
N PRO A 46 -25.62 6.15 13.03
CA PRO A 46 -25.93 5.01 13.90
C PRO A 46 -27.35 5.12 14.46
N GLU A 47 -28.12 4.05 14.32
CA GLU A 47 -29.22 3.78 15.25
C GLU A 47 -28.66 3.62 16.68
N PRO A 48 -29.45 3.93 17.76
CA PRO A 48 -28.94 3.85 19.13
C PRO A 48 -28.55 2.41 19.46
N THR A 49 -27.25 2.20 19.50
CA THR A 49 -26.65 0.89 19.73
C THR A 49 -26.71 0.54 21.22
N ALA A 50 -27.15 -0.68 21.51
CA ALA A 50 -26.95 -1.30 22.80
C ALA A 50 -25.49 -1.14 23.23
N THR A 51 -25.24 -0.79 24.50
CA THR A 51 -23.92 -0.64 25.11
C THR A 51 -23.08 -1.87 24.76
N ALA A 52 -22.10 -1.67 23.87
CA ALA A 52 -21.17 -2.72 23.49
C ALA A 52 -20.39 -3.13 24.74
N THR A 53 -20.40 -4.42 25.04
CA THR A 53 -19.47 -5.00 26.02
C THR A 53 -18.06 -4.60 25.58
N PRO A 54 -17.19 -4.08 26.47
CA PRO A 54 -15.84 -3.69 26.09
C PRO A 54 -15.15 -4.91 25.46
N LYS A 55 -14.55 -4.73 24.26
CA LYS A 55 -13.71 -5.76 23.63
C LYS A 55 -12.62 -6.13 24.64
N PRO A 56 -12.43 -7.42 24.96
CA PRO A 56 -11.32 -7.80 25.81
C PRO A 56 -10.02 -7.29 25.18
N GLU A 57 -9.18 -6.65 25.99
CA GLU A 57 -7.85 -6.27 25.55
C GLU A 57 -7.08 -7.52 25.12
N PRO A 58 -6.22 -7.45 24.09
CA PRO A 58 -5.37 -8.55 23.68
C PRO A 58 -4.56 -9.05 24.89
N THR A 59 -4.64 -10.33 25.20
CA THR A 59 -3.98 -10.91 26.38
C THR A 59 -2.57 -11.40 26.06
N ALA A 60 -2.27 -11.68 24.79
CA ALA A 60 -0.96 -12.11 24.35
C ALA A 60 -0.11 -10.94 23.85
N THR A 61 1.16 -10.91 24.29
CA THR A 61 2.15 -10.00 23.72
C THR A 61 2.43 -10.39 22.27
N PRO A 62 2.47 -9.44 21.32
CA PRO A 62 2.84 -9.72 19.93
C PRO A 62 4.19 -10.45 19.84
N LEU A 63 4.26 -11.45 18.94
CA LEU A 63 5.45 -12.28 18.79
C LEU A 63 6.56 -11.57 18.02
N PHE A 64 6.19 -10.68 17.11
CA PHE A 64 7.10 -9.97 16.22
C PHE A 64 6.88 -8.45 16.29
N ARG A 65 7.86 -7.68 15.83
CA ARG A 65 7.67 -6.24 15.60
C ARG A 65 6.93 -5.98 14.28
N GLY A 66 7.30 -6.74 13.25
CA GLY A 66 6.70 -6.78 11.93
C GLY A 66 7.01 -8.13 11.29
N THR A 67 6.21 -8.57 10.32
CA THR A 67 6.22 -9.95 9.84
C THR A 67 7.02 -10.19 8.57
N ILE A 68 7.28 -9.18 7.75
CA ILE A 68 8.08 -9.33 6.51
C ILE A 68 9.48 -9.91 6.78
N PHE A 69 10.00 -9.80 7.99
CA PHE A 69 11.32 -10.30 8.40
C PHE A 69 11.29 -11.70 9.02
N VAL A 70 10.12 -12.30 9.19
CA VAL A 70 9.95 -13.52 10.01
C VAL A 70 10.33 -14.77 9.25
N ALA A 71 9.98 -14.83 7.98
CA ALA A 71 10.26 -15.96 7.11
C ALA A 71 10.91 -15.47 5.80
N PRO A 72 12.14 -14.92 5.87
CA PRO A 72 12.84 -14.47 4.68
C PRO A 72 13.02 -15.62 3.69
N GLU A 73 13.07 -15.28 2.41
CA GLU A 73 13.21 -16.26 1.33
C GLU A 73 12.04 -17.28 1.27
N THR A 74 10.84 -16.89 1.73
CA THR A 74 9.63 -17.70 1.49
C THR A 74 9.36 -17.84 0.01
N LEU A 75 9.56 -16.76 -0.75
CA LEU A 75 9.70 -16.77 -2.20
C LEU A 75 11.13 -16.34 -2.57
N THR A 76 11.69 -16.95 -3.60
CA THR A 76 13.08 -16.73 -4.02
C THR A 76 13.20 -16.66 -5.54
N GLU A 77 14.36 -16.30 -6.04
CA GLU A 77 14.66 -16.32 -7.48
C GLU A 77 14.49 -17.71 -8.12
N SER A 78 14.53 -18.78 -7.32
CA SER A 78 14.31 -20.15 -7.81
C SER A 78 12.82 -20.49 -7.99
N ASP A 79 11.92 -19.69 -7.41
CA ASP A 79 10.49 -19.88 -7.59
C ASP A 79 10.04 -19.33 -8.95
N PRO A 80 9.06 -19.96 -9.62
CA PRO A 80 8.62 -19.54 -10.93
C PRO A 80 8.01 -18.14 -10.89
N THR A 81 8.34 -17.34 -11.91
CA THR A 81 7.72 -16.03 -12.12
C THR A 81 6.70 -16.10 -13.25
N SER A 82 5.59 -15.41 -13.10
CA SER A 82 4.62 -15.18 -14.17
C SER A 82 4.98 -14.02 -15.09
N PHE A 83 6.01 -13.22 -14.76
CA PHE A 83 6.44 -12.13 -15.63
C PHE A 83 6.96 -12.65 -16.97
N GLU A 84 6.44 -12.10 -18.08
CA GLU A 84 6.81 -12.51 -19.44
C GLU A 84 7.58 -11.44 -20.19
N SER A 85 7.08 -10.20 -20.16
CA SER A 85 7.67 -9.14 -20.97
C SER A 85 7.28 -7.75 -20.51
N ILE A 86 8.09 -6.76 -20.93
CA ILE A 86 7.81 -5.34 -20.77
C ILE A 86 7.92 -4.62 -22.11
N SER A 87 6.90 -3.85 -22.48
CA SER A 87 6.85 -3.04 -23.70
C SER A 87 6.78 -1.55 -23.36
N SER A 88 7.41 -0.71 -24.18
CA SER A 88 7.33 0.75 -24.01
C SER A 88 5.97 1.27 -24.46
N LYS A 89 5.43 2.22 -23.72
CA LYS A 89 4.25 3.02 -24.06
C LYS A 89 4.70 4.45 -24.42
N GLU A 90 3.80 5.21 -25.04
CA GLU A 90 3.99 6.66 -25.19
C GLU A 90 3.91 7.32 -23.82
N ASP A 91 4.89 8.19 -23.52
CA ASP A 91 4.95 8.87 -22.23
C ASP A 91 3.89 9.98 -22.15
N ASP A 92 3.14 9.98 -21.06
CA ASP A 92 2.08 10.92 -20.77
C ASP A 92 2.10 11.31 -19.30
N ASN A 93 1.41 12.40 -18.92
CA ASN A 93 1.35 12.85 -17.54
C ASN A 93 0.63 11.84 -16.66
N ARG A 94 1.16 11.64 -15.46
CA ARG A 94 0.58 10.80 -14.42
C ARG A 94 0.65 11.53 -13.08
N GLU A 95 -0.31 11.22 -12.25
CA GLU A 95 -0.28 11.54 -10.84
C GLU A 95 0.27 10.33 -10.09
N MET A 96 1.36 10.52 -9.34
CA MET A 96 2.03 9.49 -8.57
C MET A 96 2.21 9.99 -7.12
N PHE A 97 2.07 9.11 -6.14
CA PHE A 97 2.41 9.45 -4.76
C PHE A 97 3.91 9.25 -4.54
N ASP A 98 4.55 10.21 -3.90
CA ASP A 98 5.98 10.16 -3.58
C ASP A 98 6.18 10.38 -2.08
N ARG A 99 6.65 9.35 -1.37
CA ARG A 99 6.86 9.39 0.09
C ARG A 99 7.92 10.42 0.50
N ARG A 100 8.85 10.77 -0.40
CA ARG A 100 9.91 11.77 -0.11
C ARG A 100 9.35 13.17 0.13
N VAL A 101 8.21 13.48 -0.45
CA VAL A 101 7.51 14.76 -0.29
C VAL A 101 6.17 14.59 0.43
N ASP A 102 5.86 13.35 0.84
CA ASP A 102 4.60 12.96 1.47
C ASP A 102 3.38 13.51 0.72
N GLY A 103 3.36 13.30 -0.60
CA GLY A 103 2.32 13.90 -1.43
C GLY A 103 2.23 13.38 -2.86
N TRP A 104 1.12 13.77 -3.50
CA TRP A 104 0.87 13.49 -4.90
C TRP A 104 1.62 14.47 -5.80
N ILE A 105 2.35 13.93 -6.77
CA ILE A 105 3.11 14.71 -7.75
C ILE A 105 2.57 14.46 -9.17
N ASN A 106 2.47 15.53 -9.95
CA ASN A 106 2.13 15.45 -11.36
C ASN A 106 3.43 15.52 -12.18
N ILE A 107 3.78 14.43 -12.82
CA ILE A 107 4.99 14.31 -13.63
C ILE A 107 4.70 13.61 -14.96
N LYS A 108 5.69 13.60 -15.85
CA LYS A 108 5.66 12.81 -17.08
C LYS A 108 6.65 11.65 -16.94
N PRO A 109 6.23 10.51 -16.35
CA PRO A 109 7.11 9.36 -16.17
C PRO A 109 7.37 8.65 -17.49
N TYR A 110 8.41 7.81 -17.52
CA TYR A 110 8.58 6.82 -18.57
C TYR A 110 7.55 5.71 -18.36
N LEU A 111 6.74 5.45 -19.39
CA LEU A 111 5.63 4.51 -19.32
C LEU A 111 5.97 3.20 -20.04
N PHE A 112 5.62 2.11 -19.36
CA PHE A 112 5.73 0.76 -19.89
C PHE A 112 4.47 -0.04 -19.56
N GLU A 113 4.25 -1.15 -20.27
CA GLU A 113 3.27 -2.19 -19.94
C GLU A 113 4.02 -3.48 -19.65
N ALA A 114 3.87 -4.00 -18.44
CA ALA A 114 4.34 -5.33 -18.05
C ALA A 114 3.25 -6.37 -18.30
N ASN A 115 3.61 -7.49 -18.92
CA ASN A 115 2.71 -8.58 -19.22
C ASN A 115 3.10 -9.81 -18.41
N PHE A 116 2.09 -10.53 -17.90
CA PHE A 116 2.24 -11.72 -17.07
C PHE A 116 1.48 -12.90 -17.68
N SER A 117 1.95 -14.13 -17.49
CA SER A 117 1.39 -15.35 -18.07
C SER A 117 -0.03 -15.67 -17.62
N ASP A 118 -0.50 -15.08 -16.55
CA ASP A 118 -1.88 -15.13 -16.05
C ASP A 118 -2.82 -14.10 -16.70
N ASN A 119 -2.39 -13.49 -17.81
CA ASN A 119 -3.07 -12.44 -18.56
C ASN A 119 -3.19 -11.09 -17.84
N LEU A 120 -2.55 -10.90 -16.70
CA LEU A 120 -2.46 -9.59 -16.06
C LEU A 120 -1.56 -8.67 -16.88
N LYS A 121 -1.96 -7.40 -16.93
CA LYS A 121 -1.21 -6.30 -17.52
C LYS A 121 -1.15 -5.16 -16.54
N ILE A 122 0.05 -4.71 -16.23
CA ILE A 122 0.28 -3.65 -15.24
C ILE A 122 1.04 -2.51 -15.91
N GLU A 123 0.56 -1.27 -15.75
CA GLU A 123 1.29 -0.10 -16.21
C GLU A 123 2.43 0.21 -15.25
N VAL A 124 3.65 0.28 -15.77
CA VAL A 124 4.84 0.64 -14.99
C VAL A 124 5.19 2.10 -15.29
N GLN A 125 5.20 2.91 -14.26
CA GLN A 125 5.46 4.34 -14.29
C GLN A 125 6.77 4.63 -13.57
N VAL A 126 7.82 4.96 -14.33
CA VAL A 126 9.16 5.18 -13.80
C VAL A 126 9.46 6.67 -13.78
N ASN A 127 9.78 7.21 -12.62
CA ASN A 127 10.11 8.63 -12.47
C ASN A 127 11.28 9.01 -13.39
N PRO A 128 11.21 10.14 -14.14
CA PRO A 128 12.25 10.54 -15.08
C PRO A 128 13.60 10.87 -14.44
N GLU A 129 13.67 10.96 -13.12
CA GLU A 129 14.92 11.14 -12.37
C GLU A 129 15.95 10.01 -12.61
N PHE A 130 15.52 8.84 -13.06
CA PHE A 130 16.43 7.76 -13.46
C PHE A 130 17.16 8.02 -14.78
N GLY A 131 16.88 9.11 -15.49
CA GLY A 131 17.63 9.59 -16.65
C GLY A 131 16.98 9.25 -17.98
N THR A 132 17.36 8.15 -18.65
CA THR A 132 16.79 7.79 -19.96
C THR A 132 15.72 6.72 -19.86
N LYS A 133 14.86 6.62 -20.90
CA LYS A 133 13.81 5.59 -20.97
C LYS A 133 14.40 4.17 -20.96
N GLU A 134 15.56 3.98 -21.58
CA GLU A 134 16.28 2.71 -21.59
C GLU A 134 16.73 2.33 -20.18
N LYS A 135 17.28 3.28 -19.43
CA LYS A 135 17.69 3.05 -18.03
C LYS A 135 16.47 2.80 -17.14
N ALA A 136 15.41 3.56 -17.31
CA ALA A 136 14.13 3.36 -16.61
C ALA A 136 13.57 1.95 -16.85
N LYS A 137 13.67 1.46 -18.10
CA LYS A 137 13.28 0.07 -18.42
C LYS A 137 14.14 -0.97 -17.69
N GLN A 138 15.43 -0.74 -17.59
CA GLN A 138 16.34 -1.63 -16.86
C GLN A 138 15.99 -1.68 -15.37
N ILE A 139 15.75 -0.52 -14.75
CA ILE A 139 15.30 -0.43 -13.35
C ILE A 139 13.97 -1.19 -13.17
N ALA A 140 12.98 -1.01 -14.03
CA ALA A 140 11.73 -1.74 -13.94
C ALA A 140 11.94 -3.27 -14.00
N LEU A 141 12.84 -3.74 -14.85
CA LEU A 141 13.16 -5.17 -15.00
C LEU A 141 13.79 -5.79 -13.75
N GLU A 142 14.35 -5.01 -12.83
CA GLU A 142 14.86 -5.51 -11.55
C GLU A 142 13.75 -6.01 -10.63
N TYR A 143 12.53 -5.49 -10.77
CA TYR A 143 11.40 -5.78 -9.88
C TYR A 143 10.36 -6.73 -10.46
N LEU A 144 10.13 -6.66 -11.77
CA LEU A 144 9.03 -7.38 -12.41
C LEU A 144 9.07 -8.89 -12.23
N PRO A 145 10.24 -9.57 -12.25
CA PRO A 145 10.30 -10.99 -11.91
C PRO A 145 9.86 -11.30 -10.48
N SER A 146 10.28 -10.51 -9.49
CA SER A 146 9.89 -10.68 -8.09
C SER A 146 8.40 -10.42 -7.88
N ILE A 147 7.85 -9.38 -8.52
CA ILE A 147 6.39 -9.12 -8.53
C ILE A 147 5.65 -10.28 -9.20
N GLY A 148 6.22 -10.89 -10.24
CA GLY A 148 5.64 -12.06 -10.91
C GLY A 148 5.63 -13.34 -10.10
N ARG A 149 6.43 -13.44 -9.01
CA ARG A 149 6.46 -14.58 -8.08
C ARG A 149 5.35 -14.55 -7.06
N ILE A 150 4.87 -13.37 -6.67
CA ILE A 150 3.75 -13.30 -5.72
C ILE A 150 2.46 -13.84 -6.35
N PRO A 151 1.55 -14.44 -5.58
CA PRO A 151 0.32 -15.03 -6.08
C PRO A 151 -0.48 -14.10 -6.99
N SER A 152 -1.09 -14.64 -8.05
CA SER A 152 -1.85 -13.84 -9.03
C SER A 152 -3.02 -13.09 -8.39
N TYR A 153 -3.69 -13.67 -7.40
CA TYR A 153 -4.80 -13.03 -6.70
C TYR A 153 -4.37 -11.82 -5.85
N LEU A 154 -3.10 -11.73 -5.47
CA LEU A 154 -2.54 -10.51 -4.84
C LEU A 154 -2.18 -9.44 -5.88
N ARG A 155 -1.97 -9.82 -7.15
CA ARG A 155 -1.64 -8.90 -8.24
C ARG A 155 -2.86 -8.46 -9.04
N LYS A 156 -4.02 -9.12 -8.88
CA LYS A 156 -5.22 -8.92 -9.70
C LYS A 156 -5.73 -7.48 -9.72
N ASP A 157 -5.57 -6.76 -8.61
CA ASP A 157 -6.04 -5.39 -8.45
C ASP A 157 -4.89 -4.37 -8.54
N VAL A 158 -3.66 -4.81 -8.86
CA VAL A 158 -2.54 -3.92 -9.14
C VAL A 158 -2.66 -3.40 -10.58
N GLU A 159 -3.09 -2.16 -10.73
CA GLU A 159 -3.19 -1.50 -12.04
C GLU A 159 -1.88 -0.80 -12.43
N THR A 160 -1.13 -0.32 -11.43
CA THR A 160 0.11 0.45 -11.65
C THR A 160 1.23 0.03 -10.70
N ILE A 161 2.47 0.20 -11.18
CA ILE A 161 3.70 0.13 -10.38
C ILE A 161 4.38 1.49 -10.50
N TRP A 162 4.63 2.16 -9.38
CA TRP A 162 5.35 3.43 -9.33
C TRP A 162 6.77 3.21 -8.86
N LEU A 163 7.72 3.73 -9.63
CA LEU A 163 9.15 3.63 -9.34
C LEU A 163 9.75 5.02 -9.16
N HIS A 164 10.19 5.30 -7.95
CA HIS A 164 10.94 6.48 -7.56
C HIS A 164 12.35 6.09 -7.09
N ASP A 165 13.26 7.01 -7.16
CA ASP A 165 14.52 6.93 -6.43
C ASP A 165 14.28 7.22 -4.94
N GLY A 166 15.34 7.12 -4.10
CA GLY A 166 15.24 7.39 -2.66
C GLY A 166 15.13 6.14 -1.80
N ASN A 167 15.22 6.34 -0.48
CA ASN A 167 15.34 5.28 0.52
C ASN A 167 14.06 5.09 1.36
N GLU A 168 12.94 5.60 0.88
CA GLU A 168 11.66 5.42 1.55
C GLU A 168 11.21 3.95 1.48
N SER A 169 10.34 3.55 2.40
CA SER A 169 9.74 2.21 2.35
C SER A 169 8.83 2.05 1.13
N TYR A 170 8.62 0.82 0.71
CA TYR A 170 7.63 0.49 -0.31
C TYR A 170 6.22 0.76 0.19
N GLY A 171 5.23 0.70 -0.68
CA GLY A 171 3.84 0.94 -0.36
C GLY A 171 2.88 0.16 -1.26
N GLY A 172 1.70 -0.12 -0.73
CA GLY A 172 0.58 -0.71 -1.45
C GLY A 172 -0.71 0.10 -1.25
N GLY A 173 -1.79 -0.35 -1.86
CA GLY A 173 -3.07 0.33 -1.87
C GLY A 173 -3.31 1.15 -3.14
N ASN A 174 -4.49 1.76 -3.28
CA ASN A 174 -4.86 2.56 -4.45
C ASN A 174 -4.60 1.86 -5.80
N LYS A 175 -4.74 0.54 -5.85
CA LYS A 175 -4.45 -0.31 -7.03
C LYS A 175 -3.00 -0.19 -7.51
N ASN A 176 -2.07 -0.01 -6.59
CA ASN A 176 -0.69 0.35 -6.87
C ASN A 176 0.29 -0.45 -6.03
N LEU A 177 1.51 -0.61 -6.57
CA LEU A 177 2.72 -0.93 -5.81
C LEU A 177 3.69 0.24 -5.95
N LEU A 178 4.04 0.87 -4.83
CA LEU A 178 5.00 1.97 -4.76
C LEU A 178 6.38 1.44 -4.37
N ILE A 179 7.39 1.77 -5.15
CA ILE A 179 8.77 1.32 -4.97
C ILE A 179 9.71 2.53 -4.90
N HIS A 180 10.50 2.58 -3.85
CA HIS A 180 11.63 3.49 -3.71
C HIS A 180 12.93 2.70 -3.89
N HIS A 181 13.60 2.90 -5.03
CA HIS A 181 14.73 2.07 -5.50
C HIS A 181 15.89 1.97 -4.50
N GLY A 182 16.17 3.03 -3.78
CA GLY A 182 17.31 3.05 -2.83
C GLY A 182 17.14 2.10 -1.64
N SER A 183 15.93 1.68 -1.28
CA SER A 183 15.69 0.70 -0.21
C SER A 183 15.85 -0.76 -0.68
N THR A 184 15.92 -0.99 -1.99
CA THR A 184 15.92 -2.33 -2.60
C THR A 184 17.13 -3.17 -2.18
N GLU A 185 18.33 -2.58 -2.16
CA GLU A 185 19.54 -3.29 -1.79
C GLU A 185 19.44 -3.91 -0.38
N GLU A 186 18.82 -3.18 0.55
CA GLU A 186 18.60 -3.67 1.90
C GLU A 186 17.61 -4.84 1.92
N TYR A 187 16.51 -4.75 1.17
CA TYR A 187 15.49 -5.81 1.10
C TYR A 187 16.03 -7.08 0.45
N VAL A 188 16.77 -6.94 -0.65
CA VAL A 188 17.48 -8.06 -1.30
C VAL A 188 18.50 -8.70 -0.35
N LYS A 189 19.33 -7.90 0.31
CA LYS A 189 20.33 -8.40 1.26
C LYS A 189 19.73 -9.15 2.45
N LYS A 190 18.55 -8.75 2.87
CA LYS A 190 17.79 -9.42 3.95
C LYS A 190 16.95 -10.60 3.46
N GLY A 191 16.86 -10.84 2.15
CA GLY A 191 16.02 -11.88 1.55
C GLY A 191 14.54 -11.67 1.79
N ILE A 192 14.07 -10.41 1.75
CA ILE A 192 12.67 -10.04 2.06
C ILE A 192 12.01 -9.23 0.94
N LEU A 193 12.57 -9.20 -0.25
CA LEU A 193 12.03 -8.38 -1.33
C LEU A 193 10.63 -8.86 -1.74
N GLU A 194 10.48 -10.16 -1.95
CA GLU A 194 9.21 -10.79 -2.31
C GLU A 194 8.20 -10.71 -1.18
N GLU A 195 8.62 -10.88 0.07
CA GLU A 195 7.78 -10.73 1.26
C GLU A 195 7.26 -9.30 1.39
N THR A 196 8.10 -8.31 1.08
CA THR A 196 7.66 -6.90 1.05
C THR A 196 6.63 -6.68 -0.04
N PHE A 197 6.85 -7.18 -1.27
CA PHE A 197 5.84 -7.09 -2.31
C PHE A 197 4.54 -7.83 -1.96
N MET A 198 4.63 -8.95 -1.27
CA MET A 198 3.47 -9.69 -0.80
C MET A 198 2.66 -8.84 0.19
N HIS A 199 3.30 -8.24 1.18
CA HIS A 199 2.68 -7.35 2.16
C HIS A 199 1.96 -6.17 1.47
N GLU A 200 2.65 -5.45 0.59
CA GLU A 200 2.08 -4.30 -0.13
C GLU A 200 0.96 -4.69 -1.09
N ALA A 201 1.05 -5.87 -1.70
CA ALA A 201 0.01 -6.39 -2.57
C ALA A 201 -1.25 -6.84 -1.81
N VAL A 202 -1.13 -7.23 -0.54
CA VAL A 202 -2.29 -7.44 0.35
C VAL A 202 -3.08 -6.15 0.51
N HIS A 203 -2.42 -5.03 0.81
CA HIS A 203 -3.08 -3.72 0.87
C HIS A 203 -3.81 -3.37 -0.42
N THR A 204 -3.23 -3.73 -1.57
CA THR A 204 -3.80 -3.41 -2.88
C THR A 204 -4.97 -4.29 -3.26
N SER A 205 -4.91 -5.60 -2.95
CA SER A 205 -5.84 -6.58 -3.53
C SER A 205 -6.75 -7.26 -2.51
N LEU A 206 -6.47 -7.15 -1.20
CA LEU A 206 -7.26 -7.84 -0.18
C LEU A 206 -7.94 -6.89 0.81
N ASP A 207 -7.36 -5.73 1.14
CA ASP A 207 -7.90 -4.86 2.19
C ASP A 207 -9.34 -4.45 1.91
N GLU A 208 -9.65 -4.01 0.68
CA GLU A 208 -11.00 -3.58 0.29
C GLU A 208 -12.08 -4.64 0.58
N TYR A 209 -11.72 -5.92 0.42
CA TYR A 209 -12.68 -7.03 0.51
C TYR A 209 -12.72 -7.69 1.89
N HIS A 210 -11.63 -7.57 2.68
CA HIS A 210 -11.45 -8.42 3.87
C HIS A 210 -11.34 -7.64 5.17
N VAL A 211 -10.61 -6.51 5.24
CA VAL A 211 -10.29 -5.84 6.50
C VAL A 211 -11.53 -5.47 7.32
N PHE A 212 -12.60 -5.04 6.66
CA PHE A 212 -13.87 -4.69 7.29
C PHE A 212 -14.95 -5.77 7.17
N SER A 213 -14.61 -6.95 6.65
CA SER A 213 -15.55 -8.06 6.62
C SER A 213 -15.90 -8.52 8.03
N LYS A 214 -17.14 -8.94 8.24
CA LYS A 214 -17.58 -9.47 9.54
C LYS A 214 -16.72 -10.67 9.95
N GLU A 215 -16.39 -11.52 8.99
CA GLU A 215 -15.64 -12.75 9.19
C GLU A 215 -14.20 -12.48 9.66
N TRP A 216 -13.52 -11.47 9.07
CA TRP A 216 -12.17 -11.06 9.51
C TRP A 216 -12.21 -10.44 10.90
N ILE A 217 -13.15 -9.53 11.16
CA ILE A 217 -13.34 -8.90 12.46
C ILE A 217 -13.69 -9.93 13.53
N ASP A 218 -14.53 -10.91 13.22
CA ASP A 218 -14.87 -12.00 14.13
C ASP A 218 -13.63 -12.86 14.43
N ALA A 219 -12.80 -13.21 13.43
CA ALA A 219 -11.57 -13.96 13.62
C ALA A 219 -10.59 -13.18 14.51
N GLN A 220 -10.33 -11.90 14.19
CA GLN A 220 -9.49 -11.01 14.98
C GLN A 220 -9.96 -10.90 16.44
N SER A 221 -11.30 -10.84 16.67
CA SER A 221 -11.86 -10.67 18.00
C SER A 221 -11.79 -11.93 18.87
N LYS A 222 -11.70 -13.11 18.25
CA LYS A 222 -11.62 -14.41 18.93
C LYS A 222 -10.20 -14.84 19.21
N ASP A 223 -9.24 -14.25 18.55
CA ASP A 223 -7.83 -14.52 18.75
C ASP A 223 -7.30 -13.90 20.05
N ASN A 224 -6.24 -14.49 20.59
CA ASN A 224 -5.66 -14.06 21.86
C ASN A 224 -4.86 -12.75 21.77
N GLY A 225 -4.50 -12.31 20.54
CA GLY A 225 -3.72 -11.10 20.34
C GLY A 225 -3.46 -10.80 18.88
N PHE A 226 -2.42 -10.03 18.63
CA PHE A 226 -1.93 -9.69 17.30
C PHE A 226 -0.57 -10.35 17.06
N ILE A 227 -0.30 -10.70 15.80
CA ILE A 227 0.94 -11.40 15.44
C ILE A 227 2.17 -10.49 15.56
N SER A 228 1.99 -9.18 15.35
CA SER A 228 3.07 -8.20 15.44
C SER A 228 2.65 -6.96 16.21
N GLU A 229 3.65 -6.18 16.69
CA GLU A 229 3.44 -4.87 17.30
C GLU A 229 2.79 -3.91 16.31
N TYR A 230 3.17 -3.99 15.02
CA TYR A 230 2.64 -3.16 13.97
C TYR A 230 1.16 -3.45 13.67
N ALA A 231 0.77 -4.73 13.65
CA ALA A 231 -0.63 -5.13 13.57
C ALA A 231 -1.46 -4.67 14.78
N LEU A 232 -0.88 -4.72 15.98
CA LEU A 232 -1.54 -4.23 17.20
C LEU A 232 -1.73 -2.71 17.20
N GLU A 233 -0.74 -1.97 16.73
CA GLU A 233 -0.80 -0.50 16.65
C GLU A 233 -1.83 -0.04 15.60
N PHE A 234 -1.93 -0.75 14.47
CA PHE A 234 -2.81 -0.41 13.34
C PHE A 234 -3.74 -1.56 12.93
N PRO A 235 -4.65 -2.01 13.82
CA PRO A 235 -5.39 -3.26 13.63
C PRO A 235 -6.38 -3.27 12.45
N GLN A 236 -6.76 -2.11 11.93
CA GLN A 236 -7.66 -1.98 10.77
C GLN A 236 -6.92 -1.70 9.47
N ARG A 237 -5.61 -1.48 9.54
CA ARG A 237 -4.78 -1.16 8.38
C ARG A 237 -3.75 -2.26 8.12
N GLU A 238 -3.05 -2.69 9.15
CA GLU A 238 -1.86 -3.53 8.99
C GLU A 238 -2.07 -5.01 9.38
N ASP A 239 -3.11 -5.33 10.16
CA ASP A 239 -3.26 -6.67 10.70
C ASP A 239 -3.43 -7.76 9.62
N LEU A 240 -4.14 -7.45 8.52
CA LEU A 240 -4.28 -8.40 7.41
C LEU A 240 -2.94 -8.54 6.66
N ALA A 241 -2.28 -7.43 6.35
CA ALA A 241 -1.02 -7.41 5.63
C ALA A 241 0.13 -8.04 6.43
N GLU A 242 0.11 -7.93 7.76
CA GLU A 242 1.02 -8.59 8.68
C GLU A 242 0.71 -10.09 8.89
N THR A 243 -0.57 -10.46 8.86
CA THR A 243 -0.99 -11.87 9.05
C THR A 243 -0.75 -12.70 7.79
N PHE A 244 -0.97 -12.14 6.61
CA PHE A 244 -0.94 -12.88 5.35
C PHE A 244 0.42 -13.56 5.06
N PRO A 245 1.60 -12.90 5.18
CA PRO A 245 2.90 -13.55 4.96
C PRO A 245 3.14 -14.72 5.91
N ILE A 246 2.65 -14.64 7.15
CA ILE A 246 2.71 -15.75 8.12
C ILE A 246 1.86 -16.93 7.65
N CYS A 247 0.62 -16.67 7.24
CA CYS A 247 -0.27 -17.70 6.70
C CYS A 247 0.35 -18.38 5.47
N PHE A 248 0.87 -17.58 4.54
CA PHE A 248 1.50 -18.06 3.32
C PHE A 248 2.74 -18.91 3.62
N GLY A 249 3.63 -18.41 4.48
CA GLY A 249 4.82 -19.13 4.88
C GLY A 249 4.49 -20.46 5.59
N LEU A 250 3.52 -20.48 6.51
CA LEU A 250 3.09 -21.72 7.18
C LEU A 250 2.52 -22.74 6.19
N LYS A 251 1.83 -22.29 5.15
CA LYS A 251 1.21 -23.15 4.12
C LYS A 251 2.24 -23.73 3.16
N TYR A 252 3.13 -22.92 2.61
CA TYR A 252 3.98 -23.29 1.48
C TYR A 252 5.44 -23.55 1.86
N LYS A 253 5.93 -22.94 2.92
CA LYS A 253 7.31 -23.08 3.43
C LYS A 253 7.34 -23.29 4.95
N PRO A 254 6.61 -24.30 5.50
CA PRO A 254 6.48 -24.48 6.95
C PRO A 254 7.83 -24.70 7.66
N SER A 255 8.86 -25.12 6.92
CA SER A 255 10.23 -25.27 7.43
C SER A 255 10.95 -23.93 7.72
N ALA A 256 10.43 -22.81 7.23
CA ALA A 256 10.95 -21.48 7.56
C ALA A 256 10.69 -21.11 9.04
N PHE A 257 9.74 -21.78 9.69
CA PHE A 257 9.39 -21.55 11.09
C PHE A 257 9.86 -22.73 11.96
N ASN A 258 10.61 -22.45 13.02
CA ASN A 258 10.89 -23.46 14.04
C ASN A 258 9.63 -23.84 14.83
N GLU A 259 9.67 -24.97 15.52
CA GLU A 259 8.52 -25.54 16.25
C GLU A 259 7.94 -24.54 17.27
N TYR A 260 8.80 -23.91 18.08
CA TYR A 260 8.39 -22.93 19.08
C TYR A 260 7.64 -21.74 18.45
N VAL A 261 8.17 -21.20 17.35
CA VAL A 261 7.52 -20.07 16.66
C VAL A 261 6.16 -20.48 16.09
N ARG A 262 6.07 -21.67 15.49
CA ARG A 262 4.78 -22.18 14.99
C ARG A 262 3.76 -22.35 16.10
N GLU A 263 4.13 -22.97 17.23
CA GLU A 263 3.25 -23.13 18.38
C GLU A 263 2.73 -21.77 18.86
N LYS A 264 3.60 -20.76 18.95
CA LYS A 264 3.21 -19.40 19.37
C LYS A 264 2.29 -18.71 18.37
N ILE A 265 2.52 -18.87 17.08
CA ILE A 265 1.60 -18.33 16.06
C ILE A 265 0.20 -18.95 16.22
N PHE A 266 0.12 -20.30 16.35
CA PHE A 266 -1.15 -20.98 16.56
C PHE A 266 -1.82 -20.64 17.90
N GLU A 267 -1.06 -20.27 18.92
CA GLU A 267 -1.59 -19.79 20.20
C GLU A 267 -2.20 -18.38 20.07
N ILE A 268 -1.55 -17.48 19.32
CA ILE A 268 -1.91 -16.07 19.27
C ILE A 268 -3.04 -15.80 18.26
N ILE A 269 -2.96 -16.36 17.04
CA ILE A 269 -3.87 -16.03 15.93
C ILE A 269 -4.58 -17.23 15.29
N PRO A 270 -5.08 -18.23 16.05
CA PRO A 270 -5.66 -19.44 15.46
C PRO A 270 -6.83 -19.19 14.52
N ASN A 271 -7.70 -18.22 14.84
CA ASN A 271 -8.88 -17.93 14.02
C ASN A 271 -8.53 -17.19 12.72
N ARG A 272 -7.51 -16.33 12.75
CA ARG A 272 -7.00 -15.69 11.52
C ARG A 272 -6.26 -16.67 10.61
N LEU A 273 -5.58 -17.69 11.17
CA LEU A 273 -5.01 -18.79 10.38
C LEU A 273 -6.12 -19.60 9.67
N GLU A 274 -7.21 -19.92 10.39
CA GLU A 274 -8.38 -20.58 9.78
C GLU A 274 -9.03 -19.71 8.70
N TYR A 275 -9.08 -18.39 8.94
CA TYR A 275 -9.54 -17.43 7.94
C TYR A 275 -8.69 -17.47 6.68
N CYS A 276 -7.37 -17.42 6.82
CA CYS A 276 -6.45 -17.50 5.70
C CYS A 276 -6.66 -18.78 4.87
N ASP A 277 -6.72 -19.93 5.54
CA ASP A 277 -6.95 -21.21 4.85
C ASP A 277 -8.25 -21.16 4.04
N LYS A 278 -9.33 -20.69 4.64
CA LYS A 278 -10.66 -20.68 4.02
C LYS A 278 -10.78 -19.68 2.86
N TYR A 279 -10.23 -18.49 3.01
CA TYR A 279 -10.51 -17.38 2.06
C TYR A 279 -9.39 -17.14 1.06
N PHE A 280 -8.16 -17.54 1.38
CA PHE A 280 -7.02 -17.28 0.51
C PHE A 280 -6.43 -18.54 -0.13
N PHE A 281 -6.63 -19.72 0.49
CA PHE A 281 -5.96 -20.94 0.03
C PHE A 281 -6.91 -22.07 -0.37
N ASP A 282 -8.16 -22.10 0.13
CA ASP A 282 -9.17 -23.06 -0.31
C ASP A 282 -9.75 -22.67 -1.68
N GLY A 283 -9.38 -23.43 -2.71
CA GLY A 283 -9.87 -23.24 -4.07
C GLY A 283 -8.97 -22.40 -4.96
N LEU A 284 -7.87 -21.88 -4.47
CA LEU A 284 -6.82 -21.32 -5.30
C LEU A 284 -5.86 -22.45 -5.66
N GLY A 285 -6.15 -23.12 -6.80
CA GLY A 285 -5.23 -24.08 -7.36
C GLY A 285 -3.92 -23.38 -7.73
N TYR A 286 -2.84 -23.78 -7.08
CA TYR A 286 -1.48 -23.57 -7.54
C TYR A 286 -1.04 -24.80 -8.30
#